data_d2daedf778f01616d45ee5e608fec436
#
_entry.id   d2daedf778f01616d45ee5e608fec436
#
_cell.length_a   1.000
_cell.length_b   1.000
_cell.length_c   1.000
_cell.angle_alpha   90.00
_cell.angle_beta   90.00
_cell.angle_gamma   90.00
#
_symmetry.space_group_name_H-M   'P 1'
#
loop_
_entity.id
_entity.type
_entity.pdbx_description
1 polymer ?
#
loop_
_entity_poly.entity_id
_entity_poly.type
_entity_poly.pdbx_seq_one_letter_code
_entity_poly.pdbx_strand_id
1 'polypeptide(L)'
;MPLNKNIHKVMVIGSGPIIIGQAAEFDYAGNQACKALKSLGLEVCLVNSNPATLMTDHYMADEIYLEPLTLKTLERIIEKEKPDSLLSTLGGQTGLTLSMELAKSGFLASHNVQLLGARPETIDKAEDRQMFKDTMEAIGEPCIPSKVVTTYEDAAAFVHNEIGFPAIIRPAFTLGGTGGGIVTNERELDEIAHNGLHRSPIHQILVEKCISGWKEVEFEVMRDSTGNVITICSMENLDPVGVHTGDSIVIAPTVTLADKEYQMLRSAALNIISALEIEGGCNCQFALNPDSFEYAVIEVNPRVSRSSALASKATGYPIAKVAALIAVGFTLDEIPNFVTKKTKACFEPVLDYVVVKMPKFPFDKFVYASRKLGTQMKATGEVMAIGQNFEEAILKAVRGLEVGVKDLNLPAFEKESDAKIRERVAQCTDQRIFAIYQALKRKLMTVKEIHSITKIDEWFLNKLRNIVEKEIPHGFETSNDVSINKNDFALAKSNPCGENLLYPPRSFKMVDTCAGEFDAETPYFYSTTGGENEAEAFLQENI
;
A
#
# COMPACT_ATOMS: atom_id res chain seq x y z
N MET A 1 26.46 20.18 7.61
CA MET A 1 25.56 20.02 8.77
C MET A 1 24.17 19.73 8.21
N PRO A 2 23.62 18.64 8.55
CA PRO A 2 22.40 18.15 7.90
C PRO A 2 21.17 19.00 8.19
N LEU A 3 20.96 19.46 9.41
CA LEU A 3 19.77 20.26 9.76
C LEU A 3 19.81 21.66 9.13
N ASN A 4 18.76 22.04 8.42
CA ASN A 4 18.58 23.41 7.94
C ASN A 4 18.43 24.37 9.13
N LYS A 5 19.42 25.24 9.33
CA LYS A 5 19.51 26.17 10.47
C LYS A 5 18.40 27.23 10.51
N ASN A 6 17.64 27.38 9.42
CA ASN A 6 16.54 28.34 9.36
C ASN A 6 15.23 27.73 9.86
N ILE A 7 15.20 26.42 10.15
CA ILE A 7 14.01 25.73 10.66
C ILE A 7 14.11 25.64 12.19
N HIS A 8 13.15 26.23 12.88
CA HIS A 8 13.05 26.22 14.33
C HIS A 8 11.67 25.73 14.81
N LYS A 9 10.60 26.11 14.10
CA LYS A 9 9.23 25.73 14.43
C LYS A 9 8.50 25.17 13.19
N VAL A 10 8.09 23.91 13.27
CA VAL A 10 7.41 23.19 12.19
C VAL A 10 5.95 23.00 12.52
N MET A 11 5.07 23.45 11.63
CA MET A 11 3.67 23.07 11.67
C MET A 11 3.45 21.73 10.95
N VAL A 12 2.78 20.79 11.58
CA VAL A 12 2.42 19.49 11.01
C VAL A 12 0.90 19.41 10.86
N ILE A 13 0.43 19.12 9.65
CA ILE A 13 -1.00 18.90 9.38
C ILE A 13 -1.28 17.41 9.46
N GLY A 14 -2.24 17.03 10.32
CA GLY A 14 -2.71 15.65 10.44
C GLY A 14 -3.69 15.26 9.33
N SER A 15 -4.14 14.02 9.39
CA SER A 15 -5.00 13.43 8.36
C SER A 15 -6.51 13.64 8.59
N GLY A 16 -6.89 14.19 9.73
CA GLY A 16 -8.31 14.33 10.09
C GLY A 16 -8.93 13.02 10.61
N PRO A 17 -10.25 12.85 10.47
CA PRO A 17 -10.96 11.67 10.95
C PRO A 17 -10.61 10.44 10.11
N ILE A 18 -10.75 9.25 10.70
CA ILE A 18 -10.61 7.98 9.98
C ILE A 18 -11.81 7.81 9.04
N ILE A 19 -11.53 7.71 7.76
CA ILE A 19 -12.52 7.47 6.71
C ILE A 19 -12.04 6.33 5.78
N ILE A 20 -12.94 5.75 5.01
CA ILE A 20 -12.55 4.77 3.97
C ILE A 20 -11.62 5.48 2.98
N GLY A 21 -10.44 4.91 2.77
CA GLY A 21 -9.38 5.50 1.92
C GLY A 21 -8.31 6.28 2.68
N GLN A 22 -8.57 6.71 3.92
CA GLN A 22 -7.62 7.47 4.75
C GLN A 22 -7.82 7.08 6.23
N ALA A 23 -7.09 6.07 6.68
CA ALA A 23 -7.28 5.45 7.99
C ALA A 23 -6.07 5.68 8.93
N ALA A 24 -5.91 4.78 9.92
CA ALA A 24 -4.94 4.92 11.01
C ALA A 24 -3.46 4.92 10.55
N GLU A 25 -3.14 4.50 9.35
CA GLU A 25 -1.78 4.53 8.80
C GLU A 25 -1.21 5.95 8.72
N PHE A 26 -2.04 6.96 8.50
CA PHE A 26 -1.60 8.35 8.49
C PHE A 26 -1.39 8.91 9.90
N ASP A 27 -2.11 8.41 10.89
CA ASP A 27 -1.84 8.72 12.31
C ASP A 27 -0.43 8.26 12.70
N TYR A 28 -0.04 7.05 12.25
CA TYR A 28 1.32 6.55 12.44
C TYR A 28 2.36 7.48 11.79
N ALA A 29 2.13 7.88 10.54
CA ALA A 29 3.06 8.72 9.80
C ALA A 29 3.27 10.08 10.47
N GLY A 30 2.19 10.75 10.85
CA GLY A 30 2.25 12.03 11.55
C GLY A 30 2.90 11.96 12.93
N ASN A 31 2.63 10.88 13.68
CA ASN A 31 3.27 10.61 14.96
C ASN A 31 4.80 10.46 14.82
N GLN A 32 5.25 9.67 13.83
CA GLN A 32 6.68 9.49 13.57
C GLN A 32 7.36 10.80 13.15
N ALA A 33 6.67 11.65 12.38
CA ALA A 33 7.16 12.98 12.03
C ALA A 33 7.36 13.86 13.26
N CYS A 34 6.34 14.01 14.10
CA CYS A 34 6.43 14.81 15.31
C CYS A 34 7.59 14.35 16.21
N LYS A 35 7.70 13.02 16.42
CA LYS A 35 8.82 12.45 17.20
C LYS A 35 10.19 12.73 16.59
N ALA A 36 10.31 12.61 15.26
CA ALA A 36 11.57 12.90 14.57
C ALA A 36 11.97 14.36 14.72
N LEU A 37 11.07 15.29 14.49
CA LEU A 37 11.30 16.74 14.61
C LEU A 37 11.66 17.14 16.03
N LYS A 38 10.90 16.67 17.03
CA LYS A 38 11.21 16.94 18.45
C LYS A 38 12.56 16.37 18.88
N SER A 39 12.97 15.21 18.36
CA SER A 39 14.28 14.62 18.66
C SER A 39 15.46 15.46 18.16
N LEU A 40 15.22 16.37 17.21
CA LEU A 40 16.18 17.34 16.70
C LEU A 40 16.16 18.67 17.48
N GLY A 41 15.28 18.80 18.47
CA GLY A 41 15.11 20.04 19.24
C GLY A 41 14.27 21.10 18.53
N LEU A 42 13.52 20.74 17.50
CA LEU A 42 12.59 21.63 16.80
C LEU A 42 11.28 21.75 17.58
N GLU A 43 10.71 22.94 17.61
CA GLU A 43 9.36 23.16 18.12
C GLU A 43 8.32 22.66 17.12
N VAL A 44 7.33 21.91 17.58
CA VAL A 44 6.30 21.30 16.73
C VAL A 44 4.92 21.82 17.12
N CYS A 45 4.24 22.40 16.13
CA CYS A 45 2.82 22.75 16.21
C CYS A 45 2.02 21.78 15.37
N LEU A 46 1.11 21.02 15.98
CA LEU A 46 0.28 20.02 15.34
C LEU A 46 -1.16 20.49 15.19
N VAL A 47 -1.75 20.30 14.02
CA VAL A 47 -3.18 20.52 13.77
C VAL A 47 -3.83 19.24 13.29
N ASN A 48 -4.81 18.73 14.02
CA ASN A 48 -5.62 17.57 13.63
C ASN A 48 -7.02 17.67 14.22
N SER A 49 -8.03 17.25 13.47
CA SER A 49 -9.42 17.25 13.95
C SER A 49 -9.83 15.95 14.66
N ASN A 50 -9.00 14.91 14.61
CA ASN A 50 -9.29 13.63 15.24
C ASN A 50 -8.76 13.60 16.69
N PRO A 51 -9.63 13.53 17.71
CA PRO A 51 -9.21 13.44 19.11
C PRO A 51 -8.79 12.01 19.51
N ALA A 52 -9.13 11.01 18.71
CA ALA A 52 -8.91 9.59 19.03
C ALA A 52 -7.65 9.05 18.34
N THR A 53 -6.55 9.78 18.38
CA THR A 53 -5.27 9.41 17.80
C THR A 53 -4.12 9.71 18.76
N LEU A 54 -3.09 8.86 18.76
CA LEU A 54 -1.86 9.11 19.49
C LEU A 54 -1.16 10.40 19.06
N MET A 55 -1.41 10.85 17.83
CA MET A 55 -0.83 12.07 17.29
C MET A 55 -1.21 13.32 18.09
N THR A 56 -2.41 13.33 18.67
CA THR A 56 -2.92 14.45 19.47
C THR A 56 -2.69 14.31 20.98
N ASP A 57 -1.89 13.32 21.41
CA ASP A 57 -1.45 13.23 22.79
C ASP A 57 -0.50 14.37 23.15
N HIS A 58 -0.64 14.91 24.35
CA HIS A 58 0.03 16.13 24.84
C HIS A 58 1.56 16.12 24.77
N TYR A 59 2.18 14.94 24.66
CA TYR A 59 3.64 14.79 24.55
C TYR A 59 4.15 14.75 23.09
N MET A 60 3.24 14.69 22.11
CA MET A 60 3.61 14.52 20.71
C MET A 60 4.11 15.80 20.05
N ALA A 61 3.52 16.94 20.41
CA ALA A 61 3.91 18.25 19.90
C ALA A 61 3.96 19.25 21.06
N ASP A 62 4.56 20.40 20.81
CA ASP A 62 4.65 21.46 21.82
C ASP A 62 3.34 22.24 21.89
N GLU A 63 2.68 22.40 20.74
CA GLU A 63 1.32 22.95 20.64
C GLU A 63 0.44 22.01 19.81
N ILE A 64 -0.78 21.72 20.31
CA ILE A 64 -1.74 20.81 19.66
C ILE A 64 -3.07 21.50 19.49
N TYR A 65 -3.54 21.57 18.23
CA TYR A 65 -4.82 22.15 17.85
C TYR A 65 -5.78 21.05 17.41
N LEU A 66 -6.80 20.79 18.22
CA LEU A 66 -7.94 19.93 17.88
C LEU A 66 -8.99 20.78 17.16
N GLU A 67 -8.74 21.09 15.91
CA GLU A 67 -9.56 22.02 15.13
C GLU A 67 -9.91 21.42 13.76
N PRO A 68 -11.01 21.88 13.13
CA PRO A 68 -11.34 21.46 11.78
C PRO A 68 -10.21 21.76 10.80
N LEU A 69 -9.87 20.79 9.96
CA LEU A 69 -8.88 20.95 8.92
C LEU A 69 -9.47 21.73 7.73
N THR A 70 -9.47 23.05 7.85
CA THR A 70 -9.92 24.00 6.82
C THR A 70 -8.86 25.07 6.60
N LEU A 71 -8.83 25.63 5.39
CA LEU A 71 -7.90 26.70 5.04
C LEU A 71 -7.90 27.82 6.07
N LYS A 72 -9.08 28.34 6.39
CA LYS A 72 -9.25 29.44 7.37
C LYS A 72 -8.75 29.12 8.78
N THR A 73 -8.89 27.86 9.20
CA THR A 73 -8.37 27.41 10.51
C THR A 73 -6.85 27.43 10.49
N LEU A 74 -6.25 26.88 9.41
CA LEU A 74 -4.80 26.80 9.28
C LEU A 74 -4.18 28.21 9.18
N GLU A 75 -4.78 29.12 8.43
CA GLU A 75 -4.35 30.52 8.34
C GLU A 75 -4.27 31.16 9.74
N ARG A 76 -5.34 31.04 10.54
CA ARG A 76 -5.38 31.60 11.90
C ARG A 76 -4.34 31.00 12.84
N ILE A 77 -4.09 29.69 12.71
CA ILE A 77 -3.06 29.02 13.53
C ILE A 77 -1.67 29.48 13.10
N ILE A 78 -1.40 29.60 11.79
CA ILE A 78 -0.13 30.12 11.29
C ILE A 78 0.12 31.57 11.76
N GLU A 79 -0.89 32.44 11.71
CA GLU A 79 -0.79 33.81 12.21
C GLU A 79 -0.46 33.85 13.73
N LYS A 80 -1.05 32.93 14.51
CA LYS A 80 -0.84 32.85 15.96
C LYS A 80 0.50 32.24 16.32
N GLU A 81 0.81 31.07 15.77
CA GLU A 81 1.99 30.26 16.13
C GLU A 81 3.26 30.68 15.39
N LYS A 82 3.11 31.33 14.25
CA LYS A 82 4.22 31.84 13.41
C LYS A 82 5.30 30.77 13.13
N PRO A 83 4.90 29.57 12.65
CA PRO A 83 5.89 28.57 12.27
C PRO A 83 6.74 29.10 11.11
N ASP A 84 7.99 28.73 11.05
CA ASP A 84 8.85 29.03 9.88
C ASP A 84 8.66 28.02 8.74
N SER A 85 8.04 26.88 9.04
CA SER A 85 7.86 25.82 8.06
C SER A 85 6.59 25.00 8.30
N LEU A 86 6.09 24.37 7.21
CA LEU A 86 4.89 23.53 7.15
C LEU A 86 5.23 22.20 6.52
N LEU A 87 4.96 21.09 7.22
CA LEU A 87 5.12 19.72 6.75
C LEU A 87 3.76 19.09 6.48
N SER A 88 3.47 18.75 5.23
CA SER A 88 2.16 18.28 4.77
C SER A 88 2.13 16.85 4.25
N THR A 89 3.27 16.34 3.78
CA THR A 89 3.35 15.05 3.06
C THR A 89 3.06 13.81 3.92
N LEU A 90 2.87 14.00 5.24
CA LEU A 90 2.59 12.95 6.22
C LEU A 90 1.15 12.97 6.74
N GLY A 91 0.33 13.96 6.31
CA GLY A 91 -1.08 14.12 6.67
C GLY A 91 -2.07 13.54 5.65
N GLY A 92 -1.63 12.64 4.77
CA GLY A 92 -2.46 12.07 3.71
C GLY A 92 -2.90 13.13 2.69
N GLN A 93 -3.96 12.83 1.93
CA GLN A 93 -4.48 13.73 0.90
C GLN A 93 -5.01 15.06 1.47
N THR A 94 -5.63 15.01 2.65
CA THR A 94 -6.17 16.22 3.30
C THR A 94 -5.05 17.24 3.59
N GLY A 95 -3.96 16.78 4.23
CA GLY A 95 -2.82 17.64 4.53
C GLY A 95 -2.18 18.20 3.24
N LEU A 96 -2.02 17.37 2.23
CA LEU A 96 -1.44 17.76 0.95
C LEU A 96 -2.28 18.83 0.24
N THR A 97 -3.59 18.62 0.10
CA THR A 97 -4.50 19.56 -0.55
C THR A 97 -4.51 20.93 0.14
N LEU A 98 -4.65 20.94 1.47
CA LEU A 98 -4.66 22.20 2.24
C LEU A 98 -3.34 22.96 2.14
N SER A 99 -2.23 22.25 2.11
CA SER A 99 -0.91 22.88 1.94
C SER A 99 -0.74 23.50 0.56
N MET A 100 -1.27 22.84 -0.47
CA MET A 100 -1.29 23.37 -1.83
C MET A 100 -2.15 24.62 -1.95
N GLU A 101 -3.33 24.64 -1.31
CA GLU A 101 -4.19 25.83 -1.28
C GLU A 101 -3.51 27.00 -0.58
N LEU A 102 -2.87 26.77 0.58
CA LEU A 102 -2.08 27.78 1.29
C LEU A 102 -0.90 28.31 0.46
N ALA A 103 -0.21 27.45 -0.26
CA ALA A 103 0.90 27.84 -1.12
C ALA A 103 0.42 28.65 -2.33
N LYS A 104 -0.60 28.16 -3.07
CA LYS A 104 -1.14 28.79 -4.26
C LYS A 104 -1.84 30.14 -3.98
N SER A 105 -2.43 30.32 -2.79
CA SER A 105 -2.99 31.61 -2.38
C SER A 105 -1.94 32.68 -2.09
N GLY A 106 -0.65 32.28 -2.00
CA GLY A 106 0.43 33.15 -1.58
C GLY A 106 0.52 33.39 -0.05
N PHE A 107 -0.36 32.73 0.71
CA PHE A 107 -0.42 32.93 2.17
C PHE A 107 0.87 32.49 2.84
N LEU A 108 1.43 31.32 2.50
CA LEU A 108 2.70 30.84 3.07
C LEU A 108 3.83 31.83 2.81
N ALA A 109 3.97 32.31 1.58
CA ALA A 109 5.01 33.28 1.20
C ALA A 109 4.88 34.61 1.96
N SER A 110 3.65 35.11 2.14
CA SER A 110 3.39 36.36 2.88
C SER A 110 3.70 36.28 4.38
N HIS A 111 3.72 35.06 4.94
CA HIS A 111 4.04 34.80 6.33
C HIS A 111 5.44 34.20 6.55
N ASN A 112 6.27 34.11 5.49
CA ASN A 112 7.61 33.50 5.49
C ASN A 112 7.61 32.03 5.98
N VAL A 113 6.57 31.26 5.63
CA VAL A 113 6.45 29.83 5.95
C VAL A 113 6.95 29.02 4.77
N GLN A 114 7.98 28.21 4.98
CA GLN A 114 8.51 27.30 3.98
C GLN A 114 7.68 26.01 3.93
N LEU A 115 7.23 25.58 2.75
CA LEU A 115 6.64 24.25 2.59
C LEU A 115 7.77 23.21 2.55
N LEU A 116 7.71 22.22 3.45
CA LEU A 116 8.68 21.12 3.57
C LEU A 116 8.18 19.85 2.88
N GLY A 117 9.11 19.08 2.33
CA GLY A 117 8.84 17.86 1.58
C GLY A 117 8.61 18.18 0.09
N ALA A 118 7.49 17.70 -0.47
CA ALA A 118 7.19 17.94 -1.88
C ALA A 118 6.85 19.42 -2.16
N ARG A 119 7.42 19.98 -3.21
CA ARG A 119 7.15 21.35 -3.66
C ARG A 119 5.79 21.43 -4.38
N PRO A 120 5.13 22.60 -4.43
CA PRO A 120 3.85 22.75 -5.13
C PRO A 120 3.89 22.28 -6.59
N GLU A 121 4.94 22.61 -7.32
CA GLU A 121 5.12 22.23 -8.73
C GLU A 121 5.27 20.70 -8.89
N THR A 122 5.95 20.05 -7.95
CA THR A 122 6.10 18.58 -7.88
C THR A 122 4.75 17.90 -7.65
N ILE A 123 3.95 18.44 -6.72
CA ILE A 123 2.62 17.91 -6.41
C ILE A 123 1.70 18.06 -7.61
N ASP A 124 1.70 19.23 -8.26
CA ASP A 124 0.91 19.46 -9.48
C ASP A 124 1.29 18.49 -10.60
N LYS A 125 2.59 18.27 -10.85
CA LYS A 125 3.07 17.27 -11.84
C LYS A 125 2.63 15.85 -11.53
N ALA A 126 2.52 15.48 -10.25
CA ALA A 126 2.13 14.15 -9.85
C ALA A 126 0.60 13.94 -9.83
N GLU A 127 -0.19 14.97 -9.49
CA GLU A 127 -1.64 14.87 -9.32
C GLU A 127 -2.45 15.32 -10.55
N ASP A 128 -1.93 16.27 -11.36
CA ASP A 128 -2.57 16.64 -12.62
C ASP A 128 -2.30 15.58 -13.69
N ARG A 129 -3.35 15.01 -14.24
CA ARG A 129 -3.25 13.89 -15.19
C ARG A 129 -2.44 14.20 -16.44
N GLN A 130 -2.60 15.44 -16.98
CA GLN A 130 -1.90 15.81 -18.20
C GLN A 130 -0.42 16.08 -17.90
N MET A 131 -0.15 16.86 -16.85
CA MET A 131 1.23 17.14 -16.43
C MET A 131 1.97 15.85 -16.04
N PHE A 132 1.29 14.92 -15.38
CA PHE A 132 1.83 13.61 -15.07
C PHE A 132 2.20 12.83 -16.34
N LYS A 133 1.26 12.72 -17.28
CA LYS A 133 1.49 12.04 -18.56
C LYS A 133 2.65 12.66 -19.34
N ASP A 134 2.67 13.98 -19.47
CA ASP A 134 3.73 14.71 -20.17
C ASP A 134 5.11 14.48 -19.49
N THR A 135 5.12 14.43 -18.16
CA THR A 135 6.35 14.15 -17.40
C THR A 135 6.84 12.71 -17.63
N MET A 136 5.94 11.73 -17.59
CA MET A 136 6.28 10.32 -17.85
C MET A 136 6.78 10.14 -19.30
N GLU A 137 6.11 10.72 -20.28
CA GLU A 137 6.53 10.68 -21.68
C GLU A 137 7.93 11.32 -21.88
N ALA A 138 8.21 12.44 -21.19
CA ALA A 138 9.52 13.11 -21.27
C ALA A 138 10.68 12.26 -20.76
N ILE A 139 10.44 11.36 -19.81
CA ILE A 139 11.46 10.46 -19.27
C ILE A 139 11.41 9.04 -19.89
N GLY A 140 10.50 8.82 -20.84
CA GLY A 140 10.37 7.55 -21.54
C GLY A 140 9.65 6.45 -20.74
N GLU A 141 8.94 6.81 -19.67
CA GLU A 141 8.14 5.88 -18.86
C GLU A 141 6.72 5.75 -19.44
N PRO A 142 6.26 4.53 -19.77
CA PRO A 142 4.98 4.35 -20.43
C PRO A 142 3.80 4.57 -19.48
N CYS A 143 2.87 5.44 -19.86
CA CYS A 143 1.55 5.52 -19.25
C CYS A 143 0.53 4.68 -20.01
N ILE A 144 -0.63 4.42 -19.40
CA ILE A 144 -1.73 3.76 -20.08
C ILE A 144 -2.14 4.62 -21.27
N PRO A 145 -2.10 4.11 -22.52
CA PRO A 145 -2.56 4.84 -23.69
C PRO A 145 -3.99 5.32 -23.51
N SER A 146 -4.19 6.61 -23.54
CA SER A 146 -5.49 7.22 -23.28
C SER A 146 -5.66 8.52 -24.07
N LYS A 147 -6.90 8.83 -24.42
CA LYS A 147 -7.27 10.06 -25.15
C LYS A 147 -8.58 10.61 -24.64
N VAL A 148 -8.60 11.89 -24.41
CA VAL A 148 -9.82 12.62 -24.12
C VAL A 148 -10.47 13.02 -25.45
N VAL A 149 -11.76 12.68 -25.62
CA VAL A 149 -12.48 12.93 -26.86
C VAL A 149 -13.87 13.52 -26.58
N THR A 150 -14.40 14.25 -27.54
CA THR A 150 -15.72 14.90 -27.47
C THR A 150 -16.71 14.37 -28.49
N THR A 151 -16.26 13.45 -29.35
CA THR A 151 -17.09 12.82 -30.38
C THR A 151 -16.93 11.30 -30.34
N TYR A 152 -17.93 10.59 -30.86
CA TYR A 152 -17.85 9.14 -31.04
C TYR A 152 -16.79 8.75 -32.08
N GLU A 153 -16.72 9.52 -33.17
CA GLU A 153 -15.78 9.28 -34.28
C GLU A 153 -14.32 9.30 -33.80
N ASP A 154 -13.98 10.25 -32.93
CA ASP A 154 -12.65 10.33 -32.32
C ASP A 154 -12.38 9.15 -31.36
N ALA A 155 -13.41 8.74 -30.59
CA ALA A 155 -13.31 7.57 -29.73
C ALA A 155 -13.06 6.30 -30.55
N ALA A 156 -13.86 6.07 -31.58
CA ALA A 156 -13.71 4.93 -32.46
C ALA A 156 -12.36 4.93 -33.19
N ALA A 157 -11.94 6.07 -33.72
CA ALA A 157 -10.64 6.21 -34.38
C ALA A 157 -9.48 5.86 -33.43
N PHE A 158 -9.53 6.31 -32.17
CA PHE A 158 -8.50 5.99 -31.18
C PHE A 158 -8.49 4.50 -30.81
N VAL A 159 -9.68 3.91 -30.61
CA VAL A 159 -9.77 2.46 -30.32
C VAL A 159 -9.22 1.64 -31.48
N HIS A 160 -9.61 1.96 -32.74
CA HIS A 160 -9.20 1.14 -33.90
C HIS A 160 -7.73 1.30 -34.25
N ASN A 161 -7.21 2.52 -34.20
CA ASN A 161 -5.89 2.81 -34.75
C ASN A 161 -4.76 2.72 -33.72
N GLU A 162 -5.08 2.90 -32.41
CA GLU A 162 -4.05 3.06 -31.39
C GLU A 162 -4.09 1.99 -30.29
N ILE A 163 -5.28 1.65 -29.73
CA ILE A 163 -5.32 0.81 -28.52
C ILE A 163 -5.97 -0.57 -28.69
N GLY A 164 -6.84 -0.76 -29.67
CA GLY A 164 -7.61 -1.99 -29.86
C GLY A 164 -8.67 -2.25 -28.79
N PHE A 165 -9.35 -3.38 -28.91
CA PHE A 165 -10.24 -3.92 -27.87
C PHE A 165 -9.49 -4.90 -26.96
N PRO A 166 -9.87 -4.99 -25.66
CA PRO A 166 -10.88 -4.19 -24.97
C PRO A 166 -10.39 -2.78 -24.63
N ALA A 167 -11.31 -1.81 -24.57
CA ALA A 167 -11.04 -0.45 -24.13
C ALA A 167 -11.93 -0.04 -22.95
N ILE A 168 -11.56 1.01 -22.23
CA ILE A 168 -12.33 1.59 -21.12
C ILE A 168 -12.80 2.96 -21.52
N ILE A 169 -14.08 3.24 -21.27
CA ILE A 169 -14.66 4.57 -21.48
C ILE A 169 -15.07 5.14 -20.13
N ARG A 170 -14.65 6.37 -19.85
CA ARG A 170 -14.96 7.08 -18.60
C ARG A 170 -15.50 8.50 -18.93
N PRO A 171 -16.77 8.79 -18.64
CA PRO A 171 -17.29 10.14 -18.80
C PRO A 171 -16.60 11.11 -17.83
N ALA A 172 -16.31 12.32 -18.31
CA ALA A 172 -15.75 13.37 -17.48
C ALA A 172 -16.80 13.93 -16.50
N PHE A 173 -16.36 14.23 -15.27
CA PHE A 173 -17.16 14.84 -14.20
C PHE A 173 -18.43 14.07 -13.81
N THR A 174 -18.43 12.74 -13.93
CA THR A 174 -19.53 11.90 -13.43
C THR A 174 -19.17 11.26 -12.08
N LEU A 175 -20.15 11.21 -11.17
CA LEU A 175 -19.97 10.58 -9.87
C LEU A 175 -20.05 9.05 -9.98
N GLY A 176 -19.09 8.35 -9.36
CA GLY A 176 -19.13 6.91 -9.20
C GLY A 176 -18.97 6.10 -10.51
N GLY A 177 -18.38 6.67 -11.56
CA GLY A 177 -18.16 5.97 -12.84
C GLY A 177 -19.43 5.74 -13.67
N THR A 178 -20.50 6.47 -13.37
CA THR A 178 -21.80 6.33 -14.06
C THR A 178 -21.69 6.69 -15.55
N GLY A 179 -22.13 5.78 -16.42
CA GLY A 179 -22.13 5.99 -17.87
C GLY A 179 -20.86 5.57 -18.60
N GLY A 180 -19.85 5.09 -17.84
CA GLY A 180 -18.64 4.47 -18.39
C GLY A 180 -18.71 2.94 -18.32
N GLY A 181 -17.71 2.29 -18.90
CA GLY A 181 -17.60 0.83 -18.89
C GLY A 181 -16.45 0.31 -19.74
N ILE A 182 -16.26 -1.01 -19.67
CA ILE A 182 -15.33 -1.73 -20.55
C ILE A 182 -16.11 -2.06 -21.83
N VAL A 183 -15.49 -1.80 -22.97
CA VAL A 183 -16.01 -2.14 -24.30
C VAL A 183 -15.11 -3.20 -24.94
N THR A 184 -15.73 -4.26 -25.44
CA THR A 184 -15.03 -5.42 -26.01
C THR A 184 -15.27 -5.58 -27.51
N ASN A 185 -16.20 -4.81 -28.07
CA ASN A 185 -16.63 -4.83 -29.46
C ASN A 185 -17.26 -3.51 -29.89
N GLU A 186 -17.51 -3.37 -31.21
CA GLU A 186 -18.07 -2.16 -31.82
C GLU A 186 -19.41 -1.72 -31.24
N ARG A 187 -20.30 -2.67 -31.00
CA ARG A 187 -21.63 -2.37 -30.46
C ARG A 187 -21.56 -1.76 -29.07
N GLU A 188 -20.72 -2.34 -28.20
CA GLU A 188 -20.49 -1.80 -26.86
C GLU A 188 -19.80 -0.44 -26.91
N LEU A 189 -18.86 -0.24 -27.84
CA LEU A 189 -18.21 1.05 -28.05
C LEU A 189 -19.23 2.11 -28.42
N ASP A 190 -20.12 1.84 -29.39
CA ASP A 190 -21.17 2.77 -29.82
C ASP A 190 -22.12 3.12 -28.65
N GLU A 191 -22.66 2.11 -27.97
CA GLU A 191 -23.61 2.29 -26.88
C GLU A 191 -23.01 3.07 -25.70
N ILE A 192 -21.78 2.72 -25.25
CA ILE A 192 -21.17 3.29 -24.06
C ILE A 192 -20.54 4.65 -24.33
N ALA A 193 -19.94 4.87 -25.50
CA ALA A 193 -19.36 6.17 -25.85
C ALA A 193 -20.44 7.24 -25.98
N HIS A 194 -21.52 6.97 -26.71
CA HIS A 194 -22.65 7.91 -26.83
C HIS A 194 -23.31 8.20 -25.49
N ASN A 195 -23.54 7.16 -24.66
CA ASN A 195 -24.09 7.34 -23.31
C ASN A 195 -23.14 8.16 -22.42
N GLY A 196 -21.84 7.90 -22.51
CA GLY A 196 -20.80 8.64 -21.76
C GLY A 196 -20.74 10.11 -22.15
N LEU A 197 -20.73 10.41 -23.44
CA LEU A 197 -20.77 11.79 -23.98
C LEU A 197 -22.03 12.54 -23.53
N HIS A 198 -23.19 11.85 -23.57
CA HIS A 198 -24.46 12.45 -23.13
C HIS A 198 -24.49 12.73 -21.62
N ARG A 199 -23.93 11.85 -20.80
CA ARG A 199 -23.93 12.00 -19.33
C ARG A 199 -22.89 12.96 -18.81
N SER A 200 -21.80 13.19 -19.54
CA SER A 200 -20.79 14.17 -19.17
C SER A 200 -21.34 15.60 -19.28
N PRO A 201 -21.29 16.40 -18.21
CA PRO A 201 -21.76 17.80 -18.25
C PRO A 201 -21.05 18.66 -19.30
N ILE A 202 -19.86 18.25 -19.73
CA ILE A 202 -19.04 18.95 -20.73
C ILE A 202 -18.92 18.16 -22.05
N HIS A 203 -19.77 17.12 -22.23
CA HIS A 203 -19.76 16.26 -23.42
C HIS A 203 -18.38 15.67 -23.76
N GLN A 204 -17.67 15.15 -22.76
CA GLN A 204 -16.31 14.68 -22.88
C GLN A 204 -16.17 13.28 -22.23
N ILE A 205 -15.48 12.37 -22.91
CA ILE A 205 -15.12 11.05 -22.39
C ILE A 205 -13.60 10.84 -22.49
N LEU A 206 -13.06 10.08 -21.54
CA LEU A 206 -11.73 9.51 -21.62
C LEU A 206 -11.86 8.09 -22.17
N VAL A 207 -11.09 7.78 -23.20
CA VAL A 207 -10.95 6.42 -23.78
C VAL A 207 -9.55 5.93 -23.43
N GLU A 208 -9.45 4.75 -22.83
CA GLU A 208 -8.19 4.17 -22.35
C GLU A 208 -8.03 2.71 -22.81
N LYS A 209 -6.77 2.29 -23.04
CA LYS A 209 -6.44 0.85 -23.22
C LYS A 209 -6.86 0.08 -21.96
N CYS A 210 -7.60 -1.01 -22.13
CA CYS A 210 -7.96 -1.86 -21.02
C CYS A 210 -6.79 -2.79 -20.65
N ILE A 211 -6.25 -2.60 -19.47
CA ILE A 211 -5.19 -3.41 -18.90
C ILE A 211 -5.70 -4.36 -17.80
N SER A 212 -6.99 -4.66 -17.81
CA SER A 212 -7.59 -5.62 -16.88
C SER A 212 -6.92 -6.99 -17.02
N GLY A 213 -6.55 -7.56 -15.89
CA GLY A 213 -5.83 -8.84 -15.84
C GLY A 213 -4.30 -8.71 -15.84
N TRP A 214 -3.74 -7.50 -16.00
CA TRP A 214 -2.32 -7.28 -15.78
C TRP A 214 -1.99 -7.36 -14.29
N LYS A 215 -0.75 -7.71 -13.95
CA LYS A 215 -0.27 -7.68 -12.57
C LYS A 215 -0.21 -6.24 -12.08
N GLU A 216 -0.58 -6.01 -10.82
CA GLU A 216 -0.40 -4.71 -10.17
C GLU A 216 0.77 -4.81 -9.19
N VAL A 217 1.77 -3.96 -9.40
CA VAL A 217 3.04 -3.94 -8.66
C VAL A 217 3.30 -2.55 -8.14
N GLU A 218 3.75 -2.45 -6.90
CA GLU A 218 4.06 -1.18 -6.24
C GLU A 218 5.51 -1.15 -5.77
N PHE A 219 6.12 0.02 -5.85
CA PHE A 219 7.40 0.32 -5.22
C PHE A 219 7.27 1.51 -4.27
N GLU A 220 7.71 1.31 -3.04
CA GLU A 220 7.97 2.40 -2.12
C GLU A 220 9.41 2.87 -2.33
N VAL A 221 9.56 4.13 -2.67
CA VAL A 221 10.86 4.75 -2.97
C VAL A 221 11.10 5.97 -2.09
N MET A 222 12.38 6.32 -1.90
CA MET A 222 12.80 7.47 -1.11
C MET A 222 13.85 8.24 -1.87
N ARG A 223 13.76 9.58 -1.82
CA ARG A 223 14.76 10.48 -2.41
C ARG A 223 15.04 11.66 -1.49
N ASP A 224 16.30 12.08 -1.42
CA ASP A 224 16.70 13.28 -0.71
C ASP A 224 16.96 14.47 -1.66
N SER A 225 17.24 15.64 -1.09
CA SER A 225 17.49 16.88 -1.84
C SER A 225 18.75 16.86 -2.71
N THR A 226 19.69 15.96 -2.45
CA THR A 226 20.94 15.82 -3.22
C THR A 226 20.82 14.84 -4.38
N GLY A 227 19.66 14.16 -4.49
CA GLY A 227 19.38 13.21 -5.55
C GLY A 227 19.75 11.77 -5.23
N ASN A 228 20.13 11.44 -3.99
CA ASN A 228 20.23 10.05 -3.58
C ASN A 228 18.84 9.44 -3.60
N VAL A 229 18.69 8.26 -4.21
CA VAL A 229 17.40 7.56 -4.34
C VAL A 229 17.56 6.08 -4.08
N ILE A 230 16.58 5.50 -3.39
CA ILE A 230 16.53 4.07 -3.06
C ILE A 230 15.12 3.52 -3.23
N THR A 231 15.01 2.22 -3.44
CA THR A 231 13.78 1.46 -3.23
C THR A 231 13.76 0.89 -1.82
N ILE A 232 12.63 1.03 -1.13
CA ILE A 232 12.49 0.51 0.23
C ILE A 232 11.82 -0.86 0.22
N CYS A 233 10.77 -0.99 -0.59
CA CYS A 233 10.00 -2.23 -0.67
C CYS A 233 9.33 -2.35 -2.03
N SER A 234 9.35 -3.55 -2.60
CA SER A 234 8.48 -3.94 -3.69
C SER A 234 7.29 -4.73 -3.15
N MET A 235 6.13 -4.52 -3.74
CA MET A 235 4.90 -5.20 -3.34
C MET A 235 4.10 -5.58 -4.58
N GLU A 236 3.36 -6.67 -4.52
CA GLU A 236 2.44 -7.06 -5.59
C GLU A 236 1.08 -7.44 -5.05
N ASN A 237 0.04 -7.16 -5.82
CA ASN A 237 -1.31 -7.51 -5.51
C ASN A 237 -1.59 -8.96 -5.96
N LEU A 238 -2.28 -9.73 -5.12
CA LEU A 238 -2.79 -11.05 -5.51
C LEU A 238 -3.87 -10.90 -6.60
N ASP A 239 -4.71 -9.88 -6.47
CA ASP A 239 -5.72 -9.54 -7.47
C ASP A 239 -5.09 -8.73 -8.61
N PRO A 240 -5.45 -9.02 -9.87
CA PRO A 240 -4.97 -8.23 -11.01
C PRO A 240 -5.54 -6.82 -11.01
N VAL A 241 -4.99 -5.94 -11.87
CA VAL A 241 -5.49 -4.60 -12.12
C VAL A 241 -7.00 -4.59 -12.32
N GLY A 242 -7.67 -3.67 -11.62
CA GLY A 242 -9.13 -3.52 -11.59
C GLY A 242 -9.73 -3.66 -10.20
N VAL A 243 -8.96 -4.11 -9.21
CA VAL A 243 -9.30 -4.07 -7.78
C VAL A 243 -8.41 -3.02 -7.12
N HIS A 244 -9.01 -2.12 -6.34
CA HIS A 244 -8.23 -1.11 -5.61
C HIS A 244 -7.19 -1.78 -4.69
N THR A 245 -5.94 -1.31 -4.71
CA THR A 245 -4.85 -1.91 -3.93
C THR A 245 -5.15 -2.00 -2.42
N GLY A 246 -5.91 -1.04 -1.87
CA GLY A 246 -6.39 -1.08 -0.48
C GLY A 246 -7.32 -2.26 -0.19
N ASP A 247 -8.02 -2.77 -1.18
CA ASP A 247 -8.95 -3.90 -1.11
C ASP A 247 -8.32 -5.24 -1.52
N SER A 248 -7.13 -5.21 -2.12
CA SER A 248 -6.41 -6.41 -2.53
C SER A 248 -5.58 -7.01 -1.39
N ILE A 249 -5.33 -8.32 -1.48
CA ILE A 249 -4.29 -8.98 -0.69
C ILE A 249 -2.96 -8.59 -1.32
N VAL A 250 -2.04 -8.01 -0.52
CA VAL A 250 -0.74 -7.52 -1.00
C VAL A 250 0.38 -8.36 -0.40
N ILE A 251 1.35 -8.69 -1.21
CA ILE A 251 2.49 -9.52 -0.85
C ILE A 251 3.78 -8.69 -1.00
N ALA A 252 4.66 -8.76 -0.01
CA ALA A 252 5.99 -8.20 -0.04
C ALA A 252 7.04 -9.26 0.36
N PRO A 253 8.21 -9.31 -0.32
CA PRO A 253 8.49 -8.63 -1.60
C PRO A 253 7.64 -9.20 -2.74
N THR A 254 7.77 -8.64 -3.96
CA THR A 254 7.23 -9.26 -5.18
C THR A 254 7.82 -10.67 -5.36
N VAL A 255 6.96 -11.67 -5.52
CA VAL A 255 7.36 -13.09 -5.57
C VAL A 255 7.10 -13.76 -6.93
N THR A 256 6.34 -13.10 -7.80
CA THR A 256 6.01 -13.64 -9.14
C THR A 256 6.79 -12.98 -10.28
N LEU A 257 7.64 -12.01 -9.97
CA LEU A 257 8.46 -11.32 -10.96
C LEU A 257 9.77 -12.05 -11.21
N ALA A 258 10.18 -12.16 -12.47
CA ALA A 258 11.56 -12.48 -12.81
C ALA A 258 12.49 -11.29 -12.47
N ASP A 259 13.78 -11.55 -12.22
CA ASP A 259 14.75 -10.50 -11.89
C ASP A 259 14.76 -9.36 -12.92
N LYS A 260 14.67 -9.69 -14.22
CA LYS A 260 14.60 -8.67 -15.28
C LYS A 260 13.37 -7.76 -15.15
N GLU A 261 12.21 -8.30 -14.82
CA GLU A 261 10.97 -7.53 -14.60
C GLU A 261 11.10 -6.64 -13.35
N TYR A 262 11.63 -7.21 -12.28
CA TYR A 262 11.90 -6.48 -11.05
C TYR A 262 12.83 -5.28 -11.28
N GLN A 263 13.99 -5.52 -11.93
CA GLN A 263 14.98 -4.45 -12.19
C GLN A 263 14.43 -3.38 -13.13
N MET A 264 13.61 -3.76 -14.11
CA MET A 264 12.94 -2.83 -15.02
C MET A 264 12.01 -1.89 -14.26
N LEU A 265 11.09 -2.42 -13.45
CA LEU A 265 10.14 -1.63 -12.68
C LEU A 265 10.82 -0.83 -11.56
N ARG A 266 11.85 -1.41 -10.93
CA ARG A 266 12.68 -0.69 -9.95
C ARG A 266 13.34 0.53 -10.60
N SER A 267 13.96 0.38 -11.74
CA SER A 267 14.60 1.48 -12.47
C SER A 267 13.59 2.55 -12.86
N ALA A 268 12.40 2.15 -13.35
CA ALA A 268 11.31 3.07 -13.65
C ALA A 268 10.89 3.88 -12.42
N ALA A 269 10.70 3.23 -11.26
CA ALA A 269 10.34 3.92 -10.03
C ALA A 269 11.38 4.96 -9.58
N LEU A 270 12.69 4.62 -9.69
CA LEU A 270 13.78 5.55 -9.38
C LEU A 270 13.85 6.73 -10.37
N ASN A 271 13.62 6.48 -11.65
CA ASN A 271 13.55 7.52 -12.69
C ASN A 271 12.39 8.49 -12.41
N ILE A 272 11.22 7.95 -12.08
CA ILE A 272 10.01 8.73 -11.81
C ILE A 272 10.19 9.66 -10.63
N ILE A 273 10.62 9.16 -9.46
CA ILE A 273 10.81 10.00 -8.27
C ILE A 273 11.87 11.09 -8.50
N SER A 274 12.90 10.76 -9.30
CA SER A 274 13.96 11.70 -9.68
C SER A 274 13.44 12.80 -10.60
N ALA A 275 12.66 12.46 -11.62
CA ALA A 275 12.09 13.41 -12.57
C ALA A 275 11.04 14.34 -11.95
N LEU A 276 10.28 13.82 -10.99
CA LEU A 276 9.32 14.60 -10.21
C LEU A 276 9.99 15.45 -9.12
N GLU A 277 11.28 15.25 -8.86
CA GLU A 277 12.05 15.95 -7.81
C GLU A 277 11.40 15.84 -6.42
N ILE A 278 10.75 14.69 -6.13
CA ILE A 278 10.13 14.47 -4.83
C ILE A 278 11.22 14.36 -3.76
N GLU A 279 11.07 15.08 -2.65
CA GLU A 279 11.92 14.98 -1.47
C GLU A 279 11.15 14.27 -0.36
N GLY A 280 11.60 13.07 0.03
CA GLY A 280 10.93 12.16 0.96
C GLY A 280 10.44 10.88 0.30
N GLY A 281 9.38 10.30 0.86
CA GLY A 281 8.80 9.04 0.38
C GLY A 281 7.79 9.23 -0.76
N CYS A 282 7.76 8.26 -1.65
CA CYS A 282 6.86 8.20 -2.79
C CYS A 282 6.44 6.76 -3.06
N ASN A 283 5.17 6.57 -3.40
CA ASN A 283 4.65 5.29 -3.88
C ASN A 283 4.45 5.36 -5.40
N CYS A 284 5.04 4.40 -6.11
CA CYS A 284 4.88 4.22 -7.56
C CYS A 284 4.11 2.93 -7.84
N GLN A 285 3.01 3.02 -8.59
CA GLN A 285 2.18 1.88 -8.96
C GLN A 285 2.29 1.58 -10.45
N PHE A 286 2.50 0.32 -10.77
CA PHE A 286 2.69 -0.19 -12.11
C PHE A 286 1.70 -1.30 -12.44
N ALA A 287 1.26 -1.33 -13.70
CA ALA A 287 0.65 -2.49 -14.30
C ALA A 287 1.71 -3.21 -15.16
N LEU A 288 1.88 -4.52 -14.99
CA LEU A 288 2.78 -5.34 -15.78
C LEU A 288 1.99 -6.39 -16.54
N ASN A 289 2.19 -6.45 -17.85
CA ASN A 289 1.58 -7.48 -18.68
C ASN A 289 2.17 -8.87 -18.30
N PRO A 290 1.34 -9.85 -17.91
CA PRO A 290 1.82 -11.16 -17.46
C PRO A 290 2.52 -11.98 -18.56
N ASP A 291 2.28 -11.63 -19.82
CA ASP A 291 2.78 -12.39 -20.99
C ASP A 291 3.94 -11.69 -21.72
N SER A 292 4.35 -10.50 -21.26
CA SER A 292 5.42 -9.72 -21.89
C SER A 292 6.10 -8.78 -20.89
N PHE A 293 7.14 -8.05 -21.34
CA PHE A 293 7.76 -6.98 -20.55
C PHE A 293 7.07 -5.62 -20.72
N GLU A 294 5.87 -5.59 -21.32
CA GLU A 294 5.07 -4.36 -21.41
C GLU A 294 4.54 -3.99 -20.01
N TYR A 295 4.77 -2.75 -19.61
CA TYR A 295 4.23 -2.20 -18.38
C TYR A 295 3.67 -0.80 -18.60
N ALA A 296 2.91 -0.32 -17.64
CA ALA A 296 2.44 1.06 -17.61
C ALA A 296 2.48 1.60 -16.19
N VAL A 297 2.82 2.88 -16.07
CA VAL A 297 2.69 3.62 -14.82
C VAL A 297 1.20 3.91 -14.60
N ILE A 298 0.65 3.48 -13.46
CA ILE A 298 -0.77 3.72 -13.10
C ILE A 298 -0.90 5.06 -12.40
N GLU A 299 -0.16 5.23 -11.30
CA GLU A 299 -0.17 6.46 -10.52
C GLU A 299 1.09 6.58 -9.67
N VAL A 300 1.35 7.80 -9.23
CA VAL A 300 2.42 8.13 -8.31
C VAL A 300 1.86 9.00 -7.19
N ASN A 301 2.13 8.62 -5.95
CA ASN A 301 1.70 9.36 -4.77
C ASN A 301 2.90 10.11 -4.18
N PRO A 302 3.04 11.45 -4.34
CA PRO A 302 4.21 12.23 -3.90
C PRO A 302 4.16 12.52 -2.38
N ARG A 303 3.77 11.54 -1.61
CA ARG A 303 3.56 11.60 -0.16
C ARG A 303 3.65 10.21 0.44
N VAL A 304 3.78 10.14 1.76
CA VAL A 304 3.56 8.88 2.47
C VAL A 304 2.13 8.41 2.21
N SER A 305 2.01 7.16 1.83
CA SER A 305 0.75 6.50 1.48
C SER A 305 0.41 5.39 2.48
N ARG A 306 -0.70 4.70 2.23
CA ARG A 306 -1.08 3.52 3.01
C ARG A 306 -0.05 2.41 2.88
N SER A 307 0.42 2.14 1.67
CA SER A 307 1.45 1.15 1.39
C SER A 307 2.79 1.49 2.06
N SER A 308 3.09 2.77 2.30
CA SER A 308 4.29 3.18 3.05
C SER A 308 4.28 2.68 4.50
N ALA A 309 3.10 2.65 5.15
CA ALA A 309 2.99 2.10 6.50
C ALA A 309 3.21 0.58 6.50
N LEU A 310 2.65 -0.13 5.49
CA LEU A 310 2.88 -1.55 5.28
C LEU A 310 4.37 -1.82 5.03
N ALA A 311 4.98 -1.12 4.08
CA ALA A 311 6.39 -1.24 3.74
C ALA A 311 7.30 -0.98 4.94
N SER A 312 7.00 0.06 5.73
CA SER A 312 7.74 0.34 6.97
C SER A 312 7.70 -0.81 7.97
N LYS A 313 6.54 -1.46 8.11
CA LYS A 313 6.38 -2.62 9.00
C LYS A 313 7.02 -3.89 8.43
N ALA A 314 6.92 -4.07 7.12
CA ALA A 314 7.49 -5.21 6.42
C ALA A 314 9.03 -5.19 6.44
N THR A 315 9.64 -4.03 6.30
CA THR A 315 11.10 -3.88 6.16
C THR A 315 11.82 -3.42 7.43
N GLY A 316 11.07 -2.94 8.44
CA GLY A 316 11.66 -2.25 9.57
C GLY A 316 12.18 -0.84 9.24
N TYR A 317 12.20 -0.43 7.97
CA TYR A 317 12.66 0.89 7.54
C TYR A 317 11.58 1.95 7.83
N PRO A 318 11.85 2.94 8.70
CA PRO A 318 10.82 3.86 9.17
C PRO A 318 10.60 5.02 8.18
N ILE A 319 9.88 4.76 7.08
CA ILE A 319 9.68 5.69 5.96
C ILE A 319 9.25 7.08 6.43
N ALA A 320 8.24 7.18 7.27
CA ALA A 320 7.72 8.47 7.74
C ALA A 320 8.76 9.26 8.55
N LYS A 321 9.55 8.58 9.38
CA LYS A 321 10.63 9.21 10.15
C LYS A 321 11.74 9.71 9.25
N VAL A 322 12.18 8.89 8.29
CA VAL A 322 13.22 9.25 7.34
C VAL A 322 12.75 10.40 6.44
N ALA A 323 11.50 10.36 5.94
CA ALA A 323 10.92 11.46 5.17
C ALA A 323 10.88 12.78 5.95
N ALA A 324 10.56 12.75 7.25
CA ALA A 324 10.58 13.94 8.08
C ALA A 324 12.02 14.49 8.26
N LEU A 325 13.02 13.62 8.40
CA LEU A 325 14.43 14.03 8.49
C LEU A 325 14.93 14.65 7.18
N ILE A 326 14.57 14.07 6.04
CA ILE A 326 14.88 14.62 4.70
C ILE A 326 14.25 16.01 4.57
N ALA A 327 12.99 16.18 4.94
CA ALA A 327 12.27 17.43 4.83
C ALA A 327 12.94 18.60 5.58
N VAL A 328 13.69 18.31 6.65
CA VAL A 328 14.45 19.32 7.41
C VAL A 328 15.93 19.40 7.02
N GLY A 329 16.33 18.74 5.92
CA GLY A 329 17.62 18.94 5.26
C GLY A 329 18.66 17.83 5.41
N PHE A 330 18.31 16.68 6.01
CA PHE A 330 19.20 15.52 6.04
C PHE A 330 19.22 14.80 4.70
N THR A 331 20.36 14.19 4.37
CA THR A 331 20.51 13.31 3.21
C THR A 331 20.50 11.84 3.65
N LEU A 332 20.19 10.93 2.74
CA LEU A 332 20.07 9.49 3.03
C LEU A 332 21.38 8.88 3.57
N ASP A 333 22.53 9.39 3.13
CA ASP A 333 23.86 8.98 3.59
C ASP A 333 24.26 9.58 4.95
N GLU A 334 23.53 10.57 5.43
CA GLU A 334 23.72 11.16 6.78
C GLU A 334 22.82 10.49 7.82
N ILE A 335 21.60 10.10 7.43
CA ILE A 335 20.63 9.47 8.32
C ILE A 335 21.10 8.05 8.71
N PRO A 336 21.17 7.71 10.02
CA PRO A 336 21.51 6.36 10.43
C PRO A 336 20.44 5.36 10.02
N ASN A 337 20.84 4.15 9.66
CA ASN A 337 19.91 3.04 9.45
C ASN A 337 19.37 2.59 10.81
N PHE A 338 18.04 2.59 10.95
CA PHE A 338 17.38 2.29 12.22
C PHE A 338 17.27 0.78 12.51
N VAL A 339 17.55 -0.07 11.51
CA VAL A 339 17.57 -1.54 11.66
C VAL A 339 18.96 -2.01 12.09
N THR A 340 19.99 -1.61 11.38
CA THR A 340 21.37 -2.02 11.66
C THR A 340 22.06 -1.18 12.73
N LYS A 341 21.66 0.09 12.85
CA LYS A 341 22.35 1.16 13.62
C LYS A 341 23.83 1.39 13.25
N LYS A 342 24.38 0.60 12.34
CA LYS A 342 25.78 0.60 11.89
C LYS A 342 25.94 1.21 10.51
N THR A 343 24.89 1.17 9.68
CA THR A 343 24.89 1.68 8.30
C THR A 343 24.05 2.95 8.18
N LYS A 344 23.76 3.39 6.96
CA LYS A 344 23.01 4.59 6.63
C LYS A 344 21.67 4.26 5.96
N ALA A 345 20.77 5.22 5.95
CA ALA A 345 19.44 5.07 5.36
C ALA A 345 19.44 4.91 3.82
N CYS A 346 20.58 5.09 3.17
CA CYS A 346 20.76 4.85 1.73
C CYS A 346 20.89 3.36 1.35
N PHE A 347 20.94 2.43 2.32
CA PHE A 347 20.95 0.99 2.04
C PHE A 347 19.53 0.47 1.83
N GLU A 348 19.32 -0.17 0.68
CA GLU A 348 18.02 -0.76 0.35
C GLU A 348 17.75 -2.01 1.20
N PRO A 349 16.55 -2.13 1.82
CA PRO A 349 16.18 -3.34 2.53
C PRO A 349 16.04 -4.55 1.60
N VAL A 350 16.47 -5.72 2.06
CA VAL A 350 16.29 -7.02 1.38
C VAL A 350 15.53 -7.96 2.32
N LEU A 351 14.41 -8.50 1.84
CA LEU A 351 13.57 -9.39 2.63
C LEU A 351 13.86 -10.86 2.26
N ASP A 352 14.19 -11.68 3.25
CA ASP A 352 14.34 -13.13 3.14
C ASP A 352 13.11 -13.91 3.67
N TYR A 353 12.04 -13.18 3.98
CA TYR A 353 10.73 -13.67 4.44
C TYR A 353 9.61 -13.10 3.56
N VAL A 354 8.42 -13.62 3.74
CA VAL A 354 7.22 -13.15 3.03
C VAL A 354 6.28 -12.43 3.98
N VAL A 355 5.83 -11.26 3.55
CA VAL A 355 4.82 -10.47 4.24
C VAL A 355 3.51 -10.50 3.45
N VAL A 356 2.39 -10.77 4.12
CA VAL A 356 1.06 -10.71 3.53
C VAL A 356 0.22 -9.69 4.27
N LYS A 357 -0.28 -8.70 3.54
CA LYS A 357 -1.31 -7.78 3.99
C LYS A 357 -2.67 -8.30 3.52
N MET A 358 -3.63 -8.39 4.43
CA MET A 358 -4.99 -8.80 4.11
C MET A 358 -6.00 -7.75 4.58
N PRO A 359 -6.89 -7.24 3.68
CA PRO A 359 -7.83 -6.19 4.01
C PRO A 359 -8.98 -6.73 4.87
N LYS A 360 -9.48 -5.88 5.78
CA LYS A 360 -10.69 -6.13 6.56
C LYS A 360 -11.83 -5.26 6.07
N PHE A 361 -12.94 -5.89 5.77
CA PHE A 361 -14.13 -5.24 5.22
C PHE A 361 -15.25 -5.14 6.25
N PRO A 362 -16.00 -4.03 6.30
CA PRO A 362 -17.08 -3.82 7.26
C PRO A 362 -18.43 -4.41 6.82
N PHE A 363 -18.42 -5.46 5.98
CA PHE A 363 -19.65 -6.05 5.43
C PHE A 363 -20.51 -6.77 6.45
N ASP A 364 -20.00 -7.07 7.63
CA ASP A 364 -20.75 -7.53 8.79
C ASP A 364 -21.63 -6.42 9.39
N LYS A 365 -21.24 -5.15 9.24
CA LYS A 365 -21.98 -3.96 9.68
C LYS A 365 -22.90 -3.41 8.58
N PHE A 366 -22.45 -3.47 7.34
CA PHE A 366 -23.17 -2.93 6.18
C PHE A 366 -23.74 -4.06 5.31
N VAL A 367 -24.73 -4.78 5.83
CA VAL A 367 -25.27 -6.01 5.22
C VAL A 367 -25.89 -5.83 3.84
N TYR A 368 -26.30 -4.60 3.48
CA TYR A 368 -26.82 -4.27 2.15
C TYR A 368 -25.77 -3.74 1.18
N ALA A 369 -24.52 -3.56 1.63
CA ALA A 369 -23.47 -3.11 0.75
C ALA A 369 -23.06 -4.21 -0.24
N SER A 370 -22.78 -3.82 -1.47
CA SER A 370 -22.24 -4.73 -2.48
C SER A 370 -20.86 -5.22 -2.08
N ARG A 371 -20.67 -6.53 -1.97
CA ARG A 371 -19.38 -7.18 -1.69
C ARG A 371 -18.46 -7.25 -2.91
N LYS A 372 -18.93 -6.89 -4.10
CA LYS A 372 -18.12 -6.88 -5.32
C LYS A 372 -17.02 -5.83 -5.19
N LEU A 373 -15.76 -6.25 -5.29
CA LEU A 373 -14.59 -5.40 -5.29
C LEU A 373 -14.35 -4.81 -6.69
N GLY A 374 -13.71 -3.67 -6.74
CA GLY A 374 -13.41 -2.91 -7.95
C GLY A 374 -12.45 -1.76 -7.65
N THR A 375 -12.45 -0.74 -8.48
CA THR A 375 -11.56 0.41 -8.36
C THR A 375 -11.89 1.36 -7.19
N GLN A 376 -13.08 1.24 -6.59
CA GLN A 376 -13.45 2.01 -5.41
C GLN A 376 -13.13 1.21 -4.15
N MET A 377 -12.35 1.80 -3.25
CA MET A 377 -11.97 1.20 -1.99
C MET A 377 -13.16 0.99 -1.05
N LYS A 378 -13.21 -0.17 -0.38
CA LYS A 378 -14.24 -0.58 0.59
C LYS A 378 -13.69 -1.05 1.93
N ALA A 379 -12.43 -1.46 1.99
CA ALA A 379 -11.79 -1.89 3.22
C ALA A 379 -11.70 -0.73 4.23
N THR A 380 -11.89 -1.07 5.51
CA THR A 380 -11.81 -0.11 6.65
C THR A 380 -10.62 -0.38 7.55
N GLY A 381 -9.90 -1.47 7.32
CA GLY A 381 -8.73 -1.86 8.08
C GLY A 381 -7.98 -2.96 7.36
N GLU A 382 -6.87 -3.39 7.95
CA GLU A 382 -6.02 -4.43 7.40
C GLU A 382 -5.24 -5.13 8.49
N VAL A 383 -4.76 -6.32 8.18
CA VAL A 383 -3.79 -7.07 9.00
C VAL A 383 -2.56 -7.34 8.18
N MET A 384 -1.43 -7.46 8.86
CA MET A 384 -0.16 -7.86 8.28
C MET A 384 0.35 -9.11 8.98
N ALA A 385 0.87 -10.06 8.22
CA ALA A 385 1.51 -11.25 8.76
C ALA A 385 2.83 -11.52 8.05
N ILE A 386 3.83 -11.95 8.80
CA ILE A 386 5.15 -12.35 8.31
C ILE A 386 5.30 -13.86 8.49
N GLY A 387 5.84 -14.54 7.48
CA GLY A 387 6.17 -15.96 7.49
C GLY A 387 7.41 -16.24 6.63
N GLN A 388 8.02 -17.41 6.80
CA GLN A 388 9.14 -17.83 5.95
C GLN A 388 8.72 -18.10 4.50
N ASN A 389 7.45 -18.33 4.28
CA ASN A 389 6.86 -18.56 2.97
C ASN A 389 5.43 -18.00 2.90
N PHE A 390 4.88 -17.93 1.69
CA PHE A 390 3.55 -17.40 1.45
C PHE A 390 2.45 -18.18 2.18
N GLU A 391 2.53 -19.52 2.19
CA GLU A 391 1.53 -20.39 2.81
C GLU A 391 1.40 -20.10 4.32
N GLU A 392 2.52 -19.90 4.99
CA GLU A 392 2.54 -19.55 6.41
C GLU A 392 1.99 -18.15 6.66
N ALA A 393 2.44 -17.18 5.86
CA ALA A 393 2.06 -15.77 5.99
C ALA A 393 0.56 -15.58 5.74
N ILE A 394 -0.02 -16.17 4.68
CA ILE A 394 -1.45 -16.04 4.36
C ILE A 394 -2.33 -16.67 5.45
N LEU A 395 -1.98 -17.82 5.97
CA LEU A 395 -2.74 -18.47 7.06
C LEU A 395 -2.68 -17.65 8.36
N LYS A 396 -1.55 -17.02 8.67
CA LYS A 396 -1.46 -16.08 9.78
C LYS A 396 -2.34 -14.84 9.56
N ALA A 397 -2.31 -14.27 8.35
CA ALA A 397 -3.12 -13.10 8.01
C ALA A 397 -4.61 -13.40 8.18
N VAL A 398 -5.08 -14.57 7.72
CA VAL A 398 -6.47 -15.01 7.90
C VAL A 398 -6.85 -15.06 9.38
N ARG A 399 -6.01 -15.62 10.23
CA ARG A 399 -6.24 -15.65 11.69
C ARG A 399 -6.28 -14.24 12.29
N GLY A 400 -5.39 -13.37 11.83
CA GLY A 400 -5.30 -11.98 12.28
C GLY A 400 -6.52 -11.12 11.91
N LEU A 401 -7.29 -11.50 10.88
CA LEU A 401 -8.51 -10.79 10.50
C LEU A 401 -9.63 -10.87 11.54
N GLU A 402 -9.60 -11.87 12.43
CA GLU A 402 -10.62 -12.08 13.48
C GLU A 402 -12.05 -12.16 12.91
N VAL A 403 -12.20 -12.87 11.79
CA VAL A 403 -13.51 -13.07 11.10
C VAL A 403 -14.14 -14.42 11.44
N GLY A 404 -13.68 -15.07 12.52
CA GLY A 404 -14.25 -16.33 13.03
C GLY A 404 -13.75 -17.58 12.32
N VAL A 405 -12.72 -17.48 11.46
CA VAL A 405 -12.07 -18.62 10.82
C VAL A 405 -10.58 -18.65 11.17
N LYS A 406 -10.00 -19.84 11.22
CA LYS A 406 -8.59 -20.05 11.57
C LYS A 406 -7.71 -20.34 10.36
N ASP A 407 -8.31 -20.68 9.24
CA ASP A 407 -7.70 -21.07 7.99
C ASP A 407 -8.56 -20.58 6.79
N LEU A 408 -8.21 -21.02 5.59
CA LEU A 408 -8.95 -20.68 4.37
C LEU A 408 -10.25 -21.48 4.18
N ASN A 409 -10.62 -22.34 5.14
CA ASN A 409 -11.85 -23.11 5.11
C ASN A 409 -13.01 -22.34 5.75
N LEU A 410 -13.84 -21.69 4.94
CA LEU A 410 -15.03 -20.99 5.42
C LEU A 410 -16.19 -21.99 5.60
N PRO A 411 -16.67 -22.29 6.85
CA PRO A 411 -17.67 -23.33 7.09
C PRO A 411 -18.98 -23.17 6.31
N ALA A 412 -19.37 -21.93 6.00
CA ALA A 412 -20.55 -21.66 5.19
C ALA A 412 -20.44 -22.25 3.77
N PHE A 413 -19.23 -22.28 3.20
CA PHE A 413 -18.99 -22.77 1.85
C PHE A 413 -18.99 -24.30 1.77
N GLU A 414 -18.75 -25.00 2.85
CA GLU A 414 -18.79 -26.47 2.89
C GLU A 414 -20.17 -27.03 2.52
N LYS A 415 -21.23 -26.26 2.80
CA LYS A 415 -22.63 -26.66 2.55
C LYS A 415 -23.16 -26.18 1.21
N GLU A 416 -22.40 -25.35 0.48
CA GLU A 416 -22.82 -24.84 -0.82
C GLU A 416 -22.61 -25.88 -1.93
N SER A 417 -23.46 -25.81 -2.98
CA SER A 417 -23.31 -26.65 -4.17
C SER A 417 -22.05 -26.29 -4.96
N ASP A 418 -21.54 -27.26 -5.71
CA ASP A 418 -20.36 -27.06 -6.57
C ASP A 418 -20.55 -25.95 -7.59
N ALA A 419 -21.76 -25.82 -8.15
CA ALA A 419 -22.11 -24.73 -9.05
C ALA A 419 -22.00 -23.36 -8.37
N LYS A 420 -22.43 -23.26 -7.10
CA LYS A 420 -22.32 -22.02 -6.33
C LYS A 420 -20.88 -21.65 -6.00
N ILE A 421 -20.05 -22.64 -5.66
CA ILE A 421 -18.61 -22.40 -5.44
C ILE A 421 -17.94 -21.90 -6.73
N ARG A 422 -18.23 -22.47 -7.90
CA ARG A 422 -17.73 -21.99 -9.19
C ARG A 422 -18.13 -20.53 -9.47
N GLU A 423 -19.40 -20.18 -9.19
CA GLU A 423 -19.91 -18.82 -9.31
C GLU A 423 -19.13 -17.86 -8.40
N ARG A 424 -18.87 -18.25 -7.14
CA ARG A 424 -18.11 -17.43 -6.19
C ARG A 424 -16.65 -17.22 -6.59
N VAL A 425 -16.02 -18.20 -7.21
CA VAL A 425 -14.66 -18.05 -7.75
C VAL A 425 -14.63 -16.99 -8.86
N ALA A 426 -15.66 -16.96 -9.71
CA ALA A 426 -15.76 -15.96 -10.79
C ALA A 426 -16.07 -14.55 -10.29
N GLN A 427 -16.71 -14.41 -9.12
CA GLN A 427 -17.05 -13.12 -8.55
C GLN A 427 -15.89 -12.53 -7.73
N CYS A 428 -15.43 -11.34 -8.11
CA CYS A 428 -14.43 -10.61 -7.32
C CYS A 428 -15.07 -10.03 -6.06
N THR A 429 -14.91 -10.73 -4.94
CA THR A 429 -15.42 -10.35 -3.61
C THR A 429 -14.36 -10.59 -2.55
N ASP A 430 -14.56 -10.03 -1.37
CA ASP A 430 -13.73 -10.27 -0.18
C ASP A 430 -13.64 -11.75 0.23
N GLN A 431 -14.58 -12.57 -0.22
CA GLN A 431 -14.63 -14.01 0.07
C GLN A 431 -14.09 -14.90 -1.07
N ARG A 432 -13.61 -14.31 -2.17
CA ARG A 432 -13.14 -15.09 -3.32
C ARG A 432 -12.02 -16.06 -2.98
N ILE A 433 -11.07 -15.67 -2.13
CA ILE A 433 -9.96 -16.56 -1.74
C ILE A 433 -10.44 -17.84 -1.04
N PHE A 434 -11.46 -17.74 -0.19
CA PHE A 434 -12.08 -18.91 0.47
C PHE A 434 -12.82 -19.80 -0.52
N ALA A 435 -13.45 -19.20 -1.55
CA ALA A 435 -14.10 -19.96 -2.63
C ALA A 435 -13.08 -20.70 -3.50
N ILE A 436 -11.94 -20.06 -3.80
CA ILE A 436 -10.82 -20.70 -4.51
C ILE A 436 -10.29 -21.90 -3.71
N TYR A 437 -10.06 -21.71 -2.41
CA TYR A 437 -9.64 -22.80 -1.53
C TYR A 437 -10.65 -23.99 -1.57
N GLN A 438 -11.96 -23.73 -1.45
CA GLN A 438 -12.99 -24.77 -1.53
C GLN A 438 -13.04 -25.45 -2.91
N ALA A 439 -12.87 -24.69 -3.99
CA ALA A 439 -12.84 -25.25 -5.34
C ALA A 439 -11.65 -26.21 -5.52
N LEU A 440 -10.47 -25.84 -5.00
CA LEU A 440 -9.28 -26.69 -5.01
C LEU A 440 -9.46 -27.93 -4.11
N LYS A 441 -9.96 -27.76 -2.89
CA LYS A 441 -10.19 -28.83 -1.91
C LYS A 441 -11.14 -29.89 -2.44
N ARG A 442 -12.22 -29.49 -3.09
CA ARG A 442 -13.19 -30.41 -3.71
C ARG A 442 -12.77 -30.90 -5.11
N LYS A 443 -11.62 -30.44 -5.62
CA LYS A 443 -11.14 -30.74 -6.98
C LYS A 443 -12.16 -30.34 -8.07
N LEU A 444 -12.90 -29.27 -7.83
CA LEU A 444 -13.90 -28.76 -8.78
C LEU A 444 -13.27 -28.07 -9.97
N MET A 445 -12.15 -27.39 -9.74
CA MET A 445 -11.46 -26.59 -10.73
C MET A 445 -9.96 -26.80 -10.61
N THR A 446 -9.27 -26.78 -11.76
CA THR A 446 -7.81 -26.77 -11.82
C THR A 446 -7.26 -25.37 -11.60
N VAL A 447 -5.98 -25.25 -11.26
CA VAL A 447 -5.26 -23.96 -11.17
C VAL A 447 -5.44 -23.15 -12.46
N LYS A 448 -5.29 -23.79 -13.63
CA LYS A 448 -5.43 -23.12 -14.93
C LYS A 448 -6.84 -22.59 -15.19
N GLU A 449 -7.87 -23.34 -14.83
CA GLU A 449 -9.26 -22.88 -14.94
C GLU A 449 -9.53 -21.67 -14.01
N ILE A 450 -9.05 -21.71 -12.77
CA ILE A 450 -9.17 -20.59 -11.83
C ILE A 450 -8.41 -19.36 -12.37
N HIS A 451 -7.18 -19.54 -12.83
CA HIS A 451 -6.39 -18.47 -13.44
C HIS A 451 -7.10 -17.85 -14.66
N SER A 452 -7.66 -18.68 -15.54
CA SER A 452 -8.33 -18.18 -16.76
C SER A 452 -9.51 -17.26 -16.42
N ILE A 453 -10.22 -17.53 -15.32
CA ILE A 453 -11.38 -16.76 -14.86
C ILE A 453 -10.98 -15.54 -14.03
N THR A 454 -10.05 -15.72 -13.10
CA THR A 454 -9.71 -14.70 -12.09
C THR A 454 -8.53 -13.81 -12.48
N LYS A 455 -7.70 -14.28 -13.40
CA LYS A 455 -6.39 -13.70 -13.76
C LYS A 455 -5.40 -13.61 -12.58
N ILE A 456 -5.69 -14.23 -11.45
CA ILE A 456 -4.73 -14.39 -10.35
C ILE A 456 -3.58 -15.25 -10.85
N ASP A 457 -2.34 -14.84 -10.58
CA ASP A 457 -1.15 -15.57 -11.04
C ASP A 457 -1.17 -17.04 -10.57
N GLU A 458 -0.79 -17.95 -11.47
CA GLU A 458 -0.76 -19.38 -11.18
C GLU A 458 0.18 -19.73 -10.01
N TRP A 459 1.18 -18.92 -9.75
CA TRP A 459 2.07 -19.12 -8.60
C TRP A 459 1.28 -19.07 -7.29
N PHE A 460 0.44 -18.04 -7.07
CA PHE A 460 -0.39 -17.93 -5.88
C PHE A 460 -1.41 -19.07 -5.79
N LEU A 461 -2.04 -19.43 -6.90
CA LEU A 461 -3.00 -20.53 -6.94
C LEU A 461 -2.35 -21.88 -6.62
N ASN A 462 -1.12 -22.12 -7.08
CA ASN A 462 -0.34 -23.29 -6.72
C ASN A 462 0.02 -23.31 -5.23
N LYS A 463 0.33 -22.16 -4.63
CA LYS A 463 0.57 -22.04 -3.19
C LYS A 463 -0.68 -22.36 -2.37
N LEU A 464 -1.86 -21.89 -2.81
CA LEU A 464 -3.15 -22.25 -2.19
C LEU A 464 -3.44 -23.76 -2.33
N ARG A 465 -3.12 -24.35 -3.47
CA ARG A 465 -3.21 -25.81 -3.66
C ARG A 465 -2.28 -26.57 -2.70
N ASN A 466 -1.07 -26.11 -2.48
CA ASN A 466 -0.15 -26.73 -1.52
C ASN A 466 -0.73 -26.74 -0.09
N ILE A 467 -1.43 -25.68 0.31
CA ILE A 467 -2.12 -25.64 1.61
C ILE A 467 -3.17 -26.74 1.66
N VAL A 468 -4.01 -26.87 0.63
CA VAL A 468 -5.04 -27.92 0.53
C VAL A 468 -4.43 -29.33 0.61
N GLU A 469 -3.34 -29.58 -0.14
CA GLU A 469 -2.68 -30.90 -0.20
C GLU A 469 -2.03 -31.29 1.12
N LYS A 470 -1.51 -30.32 1.87
CA LYS A 470 -0.94 -30.56 3.20
C LYS A 470 -2.00 -30.81 4.28
N GLU A 471 -3.20 -30.23 4.14
CA GLU A 471 -4.30 -30.42 5.09
C GLU A 471 -5.00 -31.77 4.92
N ILE A 472 -5.13 -32.29 3.70
CA ILE A 472 -5.86 -33.52 3.39
C ILE A 472 -5.32 -34.77 4.13
N PRO A 473 -4.00 -34.98 4.31
CA PRO A 473 -3.48 -36.16 5.00
C PRO A 473 -3.59 -36.11 6.54
N HIS A 474 -3.71 -34.95 7.16
CA HIS A 474 -3.40 -34.81 8.58
C HIS A 474 -4.36 -33.98 9.43
N GLY A 475 -5.52 -33.57 8.90
CA GLY A 475 -6.50 -32.78 9.66
C GLY A 475 -5.82 -31.76 10.58
N PHE A 476 -5.84 -30.49 10.22
CA PHE A 476 -5.40 -29.43 11.13
C PHE A 476 -6.34 -29.37 12.35
N GLU A 477 -6.17 -30.26 13.30
CA GLU A 477 -6.75 -30.07 14.61
C GLU A 477 -6.03 -28.91 15.29
N THR A 478 -6.61 -27.74 15.16
CA THR A 478 -6.19 -26.58 15.92
C THR A 478 -6.46 -26.85 17.39
N SER A 479 -5.42 -27.12 18.16
CA SER A 479 -5.54 -27.12 19.61
C SER A 479 -6.08 -25.74 20.04
N ASN A 480 -7.18 -25.77 20.76
CA ASN A 480 -7.98 -24.59 21.14
C ASN A 480 -7.35 -23.80 22.27
N ASP A 481 -6.14 -23.79 22.58
CA ASP A 481 -5.59 -23.00 23.67
C ASP A 481 -4.16 -22.55 23.39
N VAL A 482 -4.03 -21.36 22.82
CA VAL A 482 -2.85 -20.54 23.11
C VAL A 482 -3.36 -19.14 23.51
N SER A 483 -3.77 -19.00 24.75
CA SER A 483 -3.68 -17.74 25.45
C SER A 483 -2.20 -17.40 25.57
N ILE A 484 -1.75 -16.37 24.87
CA ILE A 484 -0.39 -15.82 25.02
C ILE A 484 -0.32 -15.22 26.43
N ASN A 485 0.14 -16.03 27.38
CA ASN A 485 0.45 -15.56 28.72
C ASN A 485 1.90 -15.06 28.71
N LYS A 486 2.25 -14.06 29.52
CA LYS A 486 3.63 -13.54 29.68
C LYS A 486 4.66 -14.63 30.04
N ASN A 487 4.20 -15.84 30.38
CA ASN A 487 5.02 -17.00 30.65
C ASN A 487 5.32 -17.86 29.41
N ASP A 488 4.78 -17.56 28.23
CA ASP A 488 4.96 -18.40 27.05
C ASP A 488 6.37 -18.31 26.45
N PHE A 489 7.09 -17.23 26.73
CA PHE A 489 8.54 -17.19 26.46
C PHE A 489 9.34 -18.20 27.30
N ALA A 490 8.83 -18.57 28.46
CA ALA A 490 9.46 -19.62 29.31
C ALA A 490 9.05 -21.05 28.90
N LEU A 491 7.96 -21.20 28.14
CA LEU A 491 7.42 -22.51 27.72
C LEU A 491 8.06 -23.08 26.45
N ALA A 492 8.88 -22.30 25.74
CA ALA A 492 9.71 -22.85 24.66
C ALA A 492 10.70 -23.93 25.12
N LYS A 493 10.95 -24.04 26.43
CA LYS A 493 11.83 -25.06 27.02
C LYS A 493 11.14 -26.36 27.41
N SER A 494 9.83 -26.41 27.48
CA SER A 494 9.10 -27.63 27.79
C SER A 494 8.15 -27.96 26.66
N ASN A 495 8.33 -29.09 26.03
CA ASN A 495 7.37 -29.68 25.11
C ASN A 495 6.09 -30.03 25.92
N PRO A 496 5.04 -29.16 25.94
CA PRO A 496 3.90 -29.35 26.84
C PRO A 496 2.87 -30.36 26.31
N CYS A 497 3.07 -30.84 25.09
CA CYS A 497 2.23 -31.87 24.49
C CYS A 497 3.05 -33.11 24.28
N GLY A 498 2.73 -34.16 25.05
CA GLY A 498 3.38 -35.46 24.94
C GLY A 498 3.37 -36.00 23.51
N GLU A 499 4.35 -36.79 23.23
CA GLU A 499 4.79 -37.66 22.13
C GLU A 499 4.12 -37.68 20.74
N ASN A 500 3.10 -36.87 20.42
CA ASN A 500 2.41 -36.86 19.13
C ASN A 500 2.23 -35.46 18.53
N LEU A 501 3.29 -34.63 18.49
CA LEU A 501 3.23 -33.37 17.76
C LEU A 501 3.44 -33.60 16.26
N LEU A 502 2.35 -33.51 15.50
CA LEU A 502 2.31 -33.48 14.04
C LEU A 502 2.89 -32.16 13.46
N TYR A 503 3.30 -31.21 14.31
CA TYR A 503 3.84 -29.91 13.89
C TYR A 503 5.25 -29.72 14.45
N PRO A 504 6.18 -29.21 13.62
CA PRO A 504 7.48 -28.78 14.14
C PRO A 504 7.29 -27.69 15.21
N PRO A 505 8.18 -27.63 16.21
CA PRO A 505 8.11 -26.63 17.26
C PRO A 505 8.14 -25.23 16.62
N ARG A 506 7.43 -24.29 17.23
CA ARG A 506 7.50 -22.89 16.84
C ARG A 506 8.83 -22.30 17.23
N SER A 507 9.40 -21.53 16.34
CA SER A 507 10.58 -20.69 16.56
C SER A 507 10.23 -19.23 16.27
N PHE A 508 11.13 -18.33 16.66
CA PHE A 508 11.00 -16.90 16.37
C PHE A 508 12.24 -16.45 15.62
N LYS A 509 12.02 -15.80 14.49
CA LYS A 509 13.07 -15.21 13.68
C LYS A 509 13.00 -13.70 13.74
N MET A 510 14.16 -13.06 13.75
CA MET A 510 14.27 -11.61 13.71
C MET A 510 13.83 -11.09 12.35
N VAL A 511 13.18 -9.93 12.33
CA VAL A 511 12.93 -9.19 11.09
C VAL A 511 14.26 -8.56 10.67
N ASP A 512 15.00 -9.26 9.83
CA ASP A 512 16.29 -8.86 9.30
C ASP A 512 16.18 -8.53 7.81
N THR A 513 16.60 -7.35 7.42
CA THR A 513 16.59 -6.86 6.04
C THR A 513 17.99 -6.48 5.54
N CYS A 514 19.01 -7.02 6.19
CA CYS A 514 20.42 -6.68 5.93
C CYS A 514 21.09 -7.62 4.93
N ALA A 515 20.36 -8.57 4.32
CA ALA A 515 20.86 -9.55 3.36
C ALA A 515 22.06 -10.40 3.88
N GLY A 516 22.19 -10.54 5.20
CA GLY A 516 23.35 -11.21 5.82
C GLY A 516 24.67 -10.43 5.76
N GLU A 517 24.65 -9.19 5.28
CA GLU A 517 25.86 -8.35 5.23
C GLU A 517 26.20 -7.71 6.58
N PHE A 518 25.17 -7.47 7.42
CA PHE A 518 25.28 -6.88 8.75
C PHE A 518 24.30 -7.55 9.69
N ASP A 519 24.62 -7.59 10.99
CA ASP A 519 23.70 -8.04 12.00
C ASP A 519 22.60 -6.99 12.23
N ALA A 520 21.34 -7.39 12.16
CA ALA A 520 20.23 -6.53 12.51
C ALA A 520 20.15 -6.34 14.03
N GLU A 521 19.73 -5.16 14.46
CA GLU A 521 19.49 -4.82 15.86
C GLU A 521 18.03 -4.40 16.10
N THR A 522 17.11 -4.99 15.33
CA THR A 522 15.68 -4.72 15.46
C THR A 522 15.07 -5.54 16.62
N PRO A 523 14.16 -4.95 17.42
CA PRO A 523 13.42 -5.69 18.43
C PRO A 523 12.22 -6.47 17.86
N TYR A 524 12.09 -6.57 16.54
CA TYR A 524 10.95 -7.19 15.86
C TYR A 524 11.26 -8.64 15.51
N PHE A 525 10.38 -9.55 15.94
CA PHE A 525 10.45 -10.99 15.65
C PHE A 525 9.13 -11.45 15.05
N TYR A 526 9.21 -12.44 14.16
CA TYR A 526 8.04 -13.15 13.67
C TYR A 526 8.10 -14.63 14.05
N SER A 527 6.96 -15.20 14.40
CA SER A 527 6.87 -16.64 14.69
C SER A 527 6.87 -17.46 13.40
N THR A 528 7.54 -18.59 13.41
CA THR A 528 7.58 -19.55 12.29
C THR A 528 7.57 -20.98 12.78
N THR A 529 7.50 -21.95 11.88
CA THR A 529 7.55 -23.39 12.19
C THR A 529 8.88 -23.97 11.74
N GLY A 530 9.66 -24.50 12.69
CA GLY A 530 11.00 -25.05 12.45
C GLY A 530 12.09 -23.99 12.40
N GLY A 531 13.35 -24.42 12.32
CA GLY A 531 14.53 -23.56 12.33
C GLY A 531 15.01 -23.17 13.74
N GLU A 532 16.04 -22.35 13.80
CA GLU A 532 16.60 -21.83 15.05
C GLU A 532 15.69 -20.76 15.65
N ASN A 533 15.69 -20.68 16.98
CA ASN A 533 14.94 -19.66 17.72
C ASN A 533 15.85 -18.47 18.07
N GLU A 534 15.91 -17.48 17.21
CA GLU A 534 16.76 -16.30 17.35
C GLU A 534 16.36 -15.41 18.55
N ALA A 535 15.09 -15.49 18.99
CA ALA A 535 14.64 -14.72 20.15
C ALA A 535 15.29 -15.17 21.46
N GLU A 536 15.71 -16.43 21.59
CA GLU A 536 16.42 -16.90 22.80
C GLU A 536 17.81 -16.27 22.93
N ALA A 537 18.56 -16.20 21.84
CA ALA A 537 19.86 -15.53 21.82
C ALA A 537 19.73 -14.05 22.18
N PHE A 538 18.79 -13.34 21.55
CA PHE A 538 18.52 -11.94 21.82
C PHE A 538 18.14 -11.69 23.29
N LEU A 539 17.31 -12.52 23.89
CA LEU A 539 16.92 -12.39 25.30
C LEU A 539 18.07 -12.67 26.26
N GLN A 540 18.97 -13.60 25.93
CA GLN A 540 20.15 -13.89 26.76
C GLN A 540 21.17 -12.77 26.75
N GLU A 541 21.30 -12.01 25.65
CA GLU A 541 22.22 -10.90 25.51
C GLU A 541 21.69 -9.58 26.10
N ASN A 542 20.36 -9.41 26.19
CA ASN A 542 19.72 -8.14 26.55
C ASN A 542 18.93 -8.18 27.88
N ILE A 543 18.99 -9.25 28.67
CA ILE A 543 18.43 -9.40 30.02
C ILE A 543 19.57 -9.75 30.98
#